data_873ce09ad4fe1fedc74e8a546c20f010
#
_entry.id   873ce09ad4fe1fedc74e8a546c20f010
#
_cell.length_a   1.000
_cell.length_b   1.000
_cell.length_c   1.000
_cell.angle_alpha   90.00
_cell.angle_beta   90.00
_cell.angle_gamma   90.00
#
_symmetry.space_group_name_H-M   'P 1'
#
loop_
_entity.id
_entity.type
_entity.pdbx_description
1 polymer ?
#
loop_
_entity_poly.entity_id
_entity_poly.type
_entity_poly.pdbx_seq_one_letter_code
_entity_poly.pdbx_strand_id
1 'polypeptide(L)'
;MTNPIEKWHEIVKSGNTDLLSDILDENCIFYSPVVFSPQKGKKITQKYLTAAALVFGVDSFFYTKELILEQNACLEFELEINDIKINGVDLISWNKENKITEFRVFIRPLKGVQIIHEFMGGTLEKIS
;
A
#
# COMPACT_ATOMS: atom_id res chain seq x y z
N MET A 1 -18.91 -12.67 -5.24
CA MET A 1 -17.56 -12.52 -5.78
C MET A 1 -16.76 -11.61 -4.85
N THR A 2 -15.61 -12.09 -4.39
CA THR A 2 -14.79 -11.34 -3.43
C THR A 2 -14.04 -10.21 -4.16
N ASN A 3 -14.00 -9.02 -3.56
CA ASN A 3 -13.19 -7.93 -4.09
C ASN A 3 -11.71 -8.11 -3.70
N PRO A 4 -10.78 -7.38 -4.31
CA PRO A 4 -9.36 -7.56 -4.01
C PRO A 4 -8.95 -7.09 -2.61
N ILE A 5 -9.83 -6.41 -1.88
CA ILE A 5 -9.50 -5.91 -0.54
C ILE A 5 -9.31 -7.06 0.45
N GLU A 6 -10.10 -8.13 0.34
CA GLU A 6 -9.91 -9.30 1.21
C GLU A 6 -8.52 -9.90 1.03
N LYS A 7 -8.09 -10.04 -0.23
CA LYS A 7 -6.75 -10.54 -0.55
C LYS A 7 -5.67 -9.57 -0.06
N TRP A 8 -5.92 -8.27 -0.21
CA TRP A 8 -5.00 -7.25 0.30
C TRP A 8 -4.81 -7.37 1.81
N HIS A 9 -5.91 -7.55 2.57
CA HIS A 9 -5.82 -7.76 4.02
C HIS A 9 -5.00 -9.01 4.36
N GLU A 10 -5.18 -10.08 3.60
CA GLU A 10 -4.41 -11.31 3.78
C GLU A 10 -2.92 -11.05 3.57
N ILE A 11 -2.57 -10.28 2.54
CA ILE A 11 -1.18 -9.92 2.25
C ILE A 11 -0.57 -9.11 3.38
N VAL A 12 -1.28 -8.09 3.86
CA VAL A 12 -0.82 -7.24 4.96
C VAL A 12 -0.63 -8.06 6.23
N LYS A 13 -1.56 -8.95 6.51
CA LYS A 13 -1.54 -9.77 7.72
C LYS A 13 -0.45 -10.84 7.69
N SER A 14 -0.28 -11.51 6.56
CA SER A 14 0.68 -12.63 6.43
C SER A 14 2.08 -12.20 6.02
N GLY A 15 2.22 -11.04 5.37
CA GLY A 15 3.47 -10.62 4.77
C GLY A 15 3.81 -11.36 3.49
N ASN A 16 2.88 -12.17 2.96
CA ASN A 16 3.12 -12.92 1.73
C ASN A 16 2.88 -12.07 0.50
N THR A 17 3.90 -11.32 0.10
CA THR A 17 3.82 -10.37 -1.02
C THR A 17 3.75 -11.05 -2.39
N ASP A 18 3.99 -12.36 -2.47
CA ASP A 18 3.83 -13.11 -3.72
C ASP A 18 2.38 -13.09 -4.20
N LEU A 19 1.43 -12.95 -3.27
CA LEU A 19 0.01 -12.89 -3.60
C LEU A 19 -0.39 -11.60 -4.33
N LEU A 20 0.45 -10.57 -4.30
CA LEU A 20 0.18 -9.29 -5.00
C LEU A 20 -0.03 -9.49 -6.50
N SER A 21 0.72 -10.41 -7.10
CA SER A 21 0.61 -10.68 -8.53
C SER A 21 -0.82 -11.07 -8.94
N ASP A 22 -1.55 -11.71 -8.04
CA ASP A 22 -2.91 -12.20 -8.32
C ASP A 22 -3.95 -11.09 -8.32
N ILE A 23 -3.68 -9.95 -7.69
CA ILE A 23 -4.67 -8.90 -7.51
C ILE A 23 -4.36 -7.60 -8.26
N LEU A 24 -3.22 -7.53 -8.94
CA LEU A 24 -2.81 -6.31 -9.67
C LEU A 24 -3.10 -6.45 -11.17
N ASP A 25 -3.72 -5.41 -11.74
CA ASP A 25 -3.88 -5.31 -13.18
C ASP A 25 -2.54 -5.03 -13.84
N GLU A 26 -2.34 -5.49 -15.08
CA GLU A 26 -1.09 -5.28 -15.83
C GLU A 26 -0.76 -3.78 -15.97
N ASN A 27 -1.77 -2.94 -16.05
CA ASN A 27 -1.63 -1.50 -16.22
C ASN A 27 -1.87 -0.72 -14.95
N CYS A 28 -1.78 -1.35 -13.78
CA CYS A 28 -2.02 -0.65 -12.52
C CYS A 28 -0.98 0.43 -12.27
N ILE A 29 -1.38 1.42 -11.48
CA ILE A 29 -0.55 2.59 -11.18
C ILE A 29 -0.45 2.74 -9.66
N PHE A 30 0.76 2.95 -9.18
CA PHE A 30 1.01 3.25 -7.77
C PHE A 30 1.32 4.74 -7.61
N TYR A 31 0.67 5.38 -6.64
CA TYR A 31 0.89 6.78 -6.29
C TYR A 31 1.48 6.85 -4.89
N SER A 32 2.77 7.18 -4.83
CA SER A 32 3.52 7.27 -3.58
C SER A 32 3.13 8.53 -2.78
N PRO A 33 3.15 8.47 -1.44
CA PRO A 33 2.96 9.67 -0.63
C PRO A 33 4.16 10.62 -0.67
N VAL A 34 5.28 10.18 -1.23
CA VAL A 34 6.54 10.94 -1.22
C VAL A 34 6.88 11.51 -2.59
N VAL A 35 6.67 10.72 -3.66
CA VAL A 35 7.03 11.10 -5.03
C VAL A 35 5.75 11.39 -5.80
N PHE A 36 5.62 12.60 -6.35
CA PHE A 36 4.39 12.98 -7.04
C PHE A 36 4.15 12.21 -8.34
N SER A 37 5.21 11.88 -9.08
CA SER A 37 5.09 11.18 -10.36
C SER A 37 4.52 9.77 -10.18
N PRO A 38 3.49 9.39 -10.95
CA PRO A 38 2.90 8.04 -10.83
C PRO A 38 3.90 6.96 -11.25
N GLN A 39 3.83 5.82 -10.56
CA GLN A 39 4.61 4.64 -10.93
C GLN A 39 3.71 3.72 -11.72
N LYS A 40 3.93 3.64 -13.04
CA LYS A 40 3.02 2.97 -13.98
C LYS A 40 3.45 1.55 -14.29
N GLY A 41 2.53 0.62 -14.16
CA GLY A 41 2.71 -0.78 -14.53
C GLY A 41 2.74 -1.71 -13.34
N LYS A 42 2.39 -2.97 -13.59
CA LYS A 42 2.28 -4.00 -12.56
C LYS A 42 3.62 -4.28 -11.87
N LYS A 43 4.69 -4.39 -12.64
CA LYS A 43 5.99 -4.75 -12.11
C LYS A 43 6.49 -3.74 -11.08
N ILE A 44 6.44 -2.44 -11.41
CA ILE A 44 6.90 -1.40 -10.50
C ILE A 44 5.93 -1.23 -9.33
N THR A 45 4.63 -1.35 -9.57
CA THR A 45 3.62 -1.29 -8.51
C THR A 45 3.84 -2.41 -7.51
N GLN A 46 4.07 -3.63 -7.98
CA GLN A 46 4.33 -4.77 -7.10
C GLN A 46 5.58 -4.55 -6.26
N LYS A 47 6.62 -3.97 -6.85
CA LYS A 47 7.86 -3.65 -6.13
C LYS A 47 7.59 -2.67 -4.99
N TYR A 48 6.86 -1.59 -5.26
CA TYR A 48 6.54 -0.58 -4.24
C TYR A 48 5.64 -1.14 -3.14
N LEU A 49 4.65 -1.94 -3.50
CA LEU A 49 3.75 -2.55 -2.50
C LEU A 49 4.46 -3.61 -1.67
N THR A 50 5.41 -4.33 -2.26
CA THR A 50 6.27 -5.27 -1.51
C THR A 50 7.10 -4.51 -0.48
N ALA A 51 7.73 -3.40 -0.89
CA ALA A 51 8.50 -2.57 0.03
C ALA A 51 7.60 -2.00 1.12
N ALA A 52 6.41 -1.53 0.76
CA ALA A 52 5.45 -1.00 1.73
C ALA A 52 5.03 -2.06 2.75
N ALA A 53 4.78 -3.29 2.31
CA ALA A 53 4.43 -4.39 3.23
C ALA A 53 5.54 -4.66 4.23
N LEU A 54 6.80 -4.55 3.81
CA LEU A 54 7.94 -4.72 4.71
C LEU A 54 8.09 -3.56 5.68
N VAL A 55 7.89 -2.33 5.22
CA VAL A 55 8.01 -1.13 6.07
C VAL A 55 6.84 -1.03 7.06
N PHE A 56 5.61 -1.31 6.60
CA PHE A 56 4.41 -1.23 7.43
C PHE A 56 4.12 -2.50 8.23
N GLY A 57 4.92 -3.55 8.03
CA GLY A 57 4.75 -4.83 8.73
C GLY A 57 5.24 -4.79 10.17
N VAL A 58 4.93 -3.71 10.89
CA VAL A 58 5.27 -3.56 12.31
C VAL A 58 4.04 -3.88 13.16
N ASP A 59 4.27 -4.33 14.40
CA ASP A 59 3.19 -4.76 15.29
C ASP A 59 2.18 -3.64 15.59
N SER A 60 2.61 -2.38 15.51
CA SER A 60 1.73 -1.25 15.79
C SER A 60 0.78 -0.91 14.65
N PHE A 61 0.99 -1.48 13.44
CA PHE A 61 0.14 -1.17 12.28
C PHE A 61 -1.26 -1.78 12.43
N PHE A 62 -2.29 -0.96 12.19
CA PHE A 62 -3.67 -1.45 12.13
C PHE A 62 -4.53 -0.51 11.30
N TYR A 63 -5.57 -1.08 10.68
CA TYR A 63 -6.57 -0.29 9.98
C TYR A 63 -7.61 0.19 10.97
N THR A 64 -7.89 1.50 10.97
CA THR A 64 -8.81 2.14 11.91
C THR A 64 -10.21 2.30 11.32
N LYS A 65 -10.30 2.49 10.01
CA LYS A 65 -11.58 2.74 9.34
C LYS A 65 -11.50 2.27 7.89
N GLU A 66 -12.55 1.59 7.46
CA GLU A 66 -12.60 1.08 6.10
C GLU A 66 -13.93 1.45 5.44
N LEU A 67 -13.84 2.07 4.28
CA LEU A 67 -14.99 2.38 3.44
C LEU A 67 -14.79 1.62 2.14
N ILE A 68 -15.65 0.62 1.89
CA ILE A 68 -15.51 -0.24 0.73
C ILE A 68 -16.76 -0.09 -0.14
N LEU A 69 -16.53 0.31 -1.39
CA LEU A 69 -17.58 0.48 -2.40
C LEU A 69 -17.44 -0.63 -3.44
N GLU A 70 -18.19 -0.52 -4.54
CA GLU A 70 -18.19 -1.55 -5.57
C GLU A 70 -16.83 -1.74 -6.24
N GLN A 71 -16.14 -0.65 -6.56
CA GLN A 71 -14.85 -0.68 -7.25
C GLN A 71 -13.82 0.25 -6.65
N ASN A 72 -14.05 0.73 -5.41
CA ASN A 72 -13.13 1.63 -4.71
C ASN A 72 -13.17 1.33 -3.22
N ALA A 73 -12.06 1.54 -2.56
CA ALA A 73 -11.98 1.43 -1.11
C ALA A 73 -11.07 2.52 -0.56
N CYS A 74 -11.40 2.98 0.63
CA CYS A 74 -10.58 3.92 1.39
C CYS A 74 -10.30 3.28 2.74
N LEU A 75 -9.05 2.91 2.98
CA LEU A 75 -8.63 2.19 4.19
C LEU A 75 -7.71 3.08 5.01
N GLU A 76 -8.22 3.60 6.11
CA GLU A 76 -7.41 4.42 7.01
C GLU A 76 -6.60 3.54 7.94
N PHE A 77 -5.32 3.90 8.15
CA PHE A 77 -4.43 3.12 9.01
C PHE A 77 -3.63 4.01 9.94
N GLU A 78 -3.10 3.40 10.99
CA GLU A 78 -2.19 4.03 11.92
C GLU A 78 -1.06 3.07 12.26
N LEU A 79 0.11 3.63 12.54
CA LEU A 79 1.26 2.88 13.03
C LEU A 79 2.21 3.83 13.74
N GLU A 80 3.22 3.26 14.38
CA GLU A 80 4.26 4.03 15.04
C GLU A 80 5.62 3.44 14.68
N ILE A 81 6.54 4.30 14.23
CA ILE A 81 7.91 3.92 13.90
C ILE A 81 8.84 4.92 14.60
N ASN A 82 9.79 4.41 15.40
CA ASN A 82 10.76 5.26 16.12
C ASN A 82 10.08 6.37 16.91
N ASP A 83 9.00 6.02 17.62
CA ASP A 83 8.19 6.94 18.45
C ASP A 83 7.45 8.02 17.63
N ILE A 84 7.43 7.90 16.31
CA ILE A 84 6.67 8.82 15.44
C ILE A 84 5.35 8.15 15.10
N LYS A 85 4.25 8.80 15.48
CA LYS A 85 2.90 8.33 15.17
C LYS A 85 2.54 8.74 13.74
N ILE A 86 2.08 7.78 12.96
CA ILE A 86 1.80 7.96 11.54
C ILE A 86 0.35 7.55 11.28
N ASN A 87 -0.34 8.38 10.51
CA ASN A 87 -1.70 8.09 10.06
C ASN A 87 -1.74 8.23 8.54
N GLY A 88 -2.45 7.35 7.90
CA GLY A 88 -2.54 7.40 6.45
C GLY A 88 -3.79 6.77 5.91
N VAL A 89 -3.90 6.80 4.60
CA VAL A 89 -5.03 6.23 3.85
C VAL A 89 -4.49 5.52 2.62
N ASP A 90 -4.96 4.29 2.42
CA ASP A 90 -4.82 3.58 1.15
C ASP A 90 -6.11 3.80 0.37
N LEU A 91 -6.02 4.47 -0.77
CA LEU A 91 -7.17 4.67 -1.66
C LEU A 91 -6.98 3.76 -2.86
N ILE A 92 -7.82 2.73 -2.97
CA ILE A 92 -7.63 1.63 -3.90
C ILE A 92 -8.81 1.54 -4.86
N SER A 93 -8.51 1.42 -6.16
CA SER A 93 -9.53 1.24 -7.19
C SER A 93 -9.26 -0.07 -7.94
N TRP A 94 -10.32 -0.74 -8.40
CA TRP A 94 -10.17 -1.98 -9.16
C TRP A 94 -11.20 -2.07 -10.27
N ASN A 95 -10.95 -2.97 -11.22
CA ASN A 95 -11.82 -3.16 -12.37
C ASN A 95 -12.82 -4.30 -12.12
N LYS A 96 -13.63 -4.61 -13.13
CA LYS A 96 -14.68 -5.62 -13.03
C LYS A 96 -14.14 -7.04 -12.88
N GLU A 97 -12.88 -7.25 -13.23
CA GLU A 97 -12.19 -8.54 -13.05
C GLU A 97 -11.56 -8.65 -11.65
N ASN A 98 -11.85 -7.70 -10.77
CA ASN A 98 -11.30 -7.64 -9.41
C ASN A 98 -9.78 -7.51 -9.37
N LYS A 99 -9.22 -6.80 -10.37
CA LYS A 99 -7.79 -6.46 -10.38
C LYS A 99 -7.62 -4.99 -10.04
N ILE A 100 -6.69 -4.70 -9.13
CA ILE A 100 -6.40 -3.33 -8.71
C ILE A 100 -5.81 -2.57 -9.89
N THR A 101 -6.41 -1.41 -10.19
CA THR A 101 -5.97 -0.53 -11.27
C THR A 101 -5.21 0.68 -10.76
N GLU A 102 -5.52 1.14 -9.53
CA GLU A 102 -4.83 2.25 -8.90
C GLU A 102 -4.70 2.01 -7.41
N PHE A 103 -3.54 2.34 -6.88
CA PHE A 103 -3.27 2.23 -5.45
C PHE A 103 -2.59 3.54 -5.01
N ARG A 104 -3.30 4.36 -4.24
CA ARG A 104 -2.80 5.65 -3.77
C ARG A 104 -2.58 5.59 -2.28
N VAL A 105 -1.45 6.14 -1.82
CA VAL A 105 -1.14 6.20 -0.39
C VAL A 105 -0.97 7.66 0.03
N PHE A 106 -1.70 8.07 1.08
CA PHE A 106 -1.59 9.39 1.69
C PHE A 106 -1.14 9.22 3.12
N ILE A 107 -0.21 10.05 3.55
CA ILE A 107 0.40 9.92 4.90
C ILE A 107 0.51 11.29 5.55
N ARG A 108 0.26 11.32 6.86
CA ARG A 108 0.49 12.48 7.71
C ARG A 108 1.13 12.03 9.02
N PRO A 109 1.76 12.87 9.83
CA PRO A 109 2.18 14.25 9.55
C PRO A 109 3.48 14.27 8.75
N LEU A 110 4.08 15.45 8.58
CA LEU A 110 5.33 15.58 7.81
C LEU A 110 6.42 14.65 8.31
N LYS A 111 6.61 14.54 9.63
CA LYS A 111 7.61 13.62 10.21
C LYS A 111 7.33 12.16 9.84
N GLY A 112 6.06 11.79 9.72
CA GLY A 112 5.66 10.46 9.28
C GLY A 112 6.06 10.23 7.82
N VAL A 113 5.84 11.21 6.97
CA VAL A 113 6.24 11.15 5.57
C VAL A 113 7.76 10.99 5.46
N GLN A 114 8.51 11.75 6.25
CA GLN A 114 9.98 11.70 6.25
C GLN A 114 10.52 10.33 6.65
N ILE A 115 10.00 9.75 7.75
CA ILE A 115 10.47 8.45 8.21
C ILE A 115 10.10 7.33 7.23
N ILE A 116 8.92 7.40 6.64
CA ILE A 116 8.50 6.44 5.62
C ILE A 116 9.38 6.56 4.38
N HIS A 117 9.72 7.78 3.98
CA HIS A 117 10.61 8.01 2.85
C HIS A 117 11.97 7.33 3.07
N GLU A 118 12.57 7.50 4.24
CA GLU A 118 13.84 6.88 4.59
C GLU A 118 13.76 5.36 4.52
N PHE A 119 12.76 4.78 5.17
CA PHE A 119 12.61 3.32 5.26
C PHE A 119 12.27 2.72 3.90
N MET A 120 11.41 3.37 3.11
CA MET A 120 11.08 2.90 1.77
C MET A 120 12.29 2.95 0.86
N GLY A 121 13.09 4.02 0.92
CA GLY A 121 14.31 4.13 0.12
C GLY A 121 15.28 2.99 0.40
N GLY A 122 15.55 2.71 1.67
CA GLY A 122 16.42 1.62 2.06
C GLY A 122 15.88 0.25 1.66
N THR A 123 14.57 0.05 1.83
CA THR A 123 13.93 -1.23 1.47
C THR A 123 13.92 -1.46 -0.03
N LEU A 124 13.61 -0.43 -0.82
CA LEU A 124 13.62 -0.52 -2.28
C LEU A 124 15.01 -0.88 -2.82
N GLU A 125 16.07 -0.36 -2.21
CA GLU A 125 17.43 -0.73 -2.58
C GLU A 125 17.69 -2.21 -2.34
N LYS A 126 17.24 -2.75 -1.22
CA LYS A 126 17.47 -4.15 -0.85
C LYS A 126 16.76 -5.15 -1.75
N ILE A 127 15.60 -4.79 -2.28
CA ILE A 127 14.79 -5.69 -3.11
C ILE A 127 14.95 -5.44 -4.61
N SER A 128 15.77 -4.48 -5.01
CA SER A 128 16.00 -4.17 -6.43
C SER A 128 16.98 -5.11 -7.07
#